data_4c01e5eb8a24d65a5281d644ffe56b39
#
_entry.id   4c01e5eb8a24d65a5281d644ffe56b39
#
_cell.length_a   1.000
_cell.length_b   1.000
_cell.length_c   1.000
_cell.angle_alpha   90.00
_cell.angle_beta   90.00
_cell.angle_gamma   90.00
#
_symmetry.space_group_name_H-M   'P 1'
#
loop_
_entity.id
_entity.type
_entity.pdbx_description
1 polymer ?
#
loop_
_entity_poly.entity_id
_entity_poly.type
_entity_poly.pdbx_seq_one_letter_code
_entity_poly.pdbx_strand_id
1 'polypeptide(L)'
;MKTLIAIDTIKNFEDSVTMGEVFKKVLDGKSYAIPFLDGGEGTIESMKFIAGGTYKYVNVHNPLNEAITARYLINNDFATIEMAESSGLSLLYKEDLDVMNASSLGLGEVFLDALDNGAKSFYIGLGDSACNDMGMGMLYALGARFYDKEDNSLSPVAKNLVKVNRIDIEKLDKRFINSDIKIATSSEMTLFGENSFLEDRAYRKGADDYDVARLFRGSENFMEKTSELLGINHVDFPSLGSGGGAAWALFTYFKARISEPMDYILEKIDFKSLVRDMDYIILGEDLSQFDAYSSISMAKLAKRYKKEVKIIFLHDSEDKKISNDEFFDYIYEYKIENHLDRKSLLGEIEKLAHDVNSKYLN
;
A
#
# COMPACT_ATOMS: atom_id res chain seq x y z
N MET A 1 -27.97 9.23 -18.10
CA MET A 1 -26.81 9.54 -17.29
C MET A 1 -25.93 8.33 -17.17
N LYS A 2 -24.59 8.51 -17.22
CA LYS A 2 -23.59 7.45 -17.09
C LYS A 2 -22.57 7.83 -16.01
N THR A 3 -22.37 6.94 -15.07
CA THR A 3 -21.53 7.21 -13.88
C THR A 3 -20.44 6.13 -13.74
N LEU A 4 -19.20 6.55 -13.59
CA LEU A 4 -18.09 5.68 -13.21
C LEU A 4 -17.90 5.77 -11.68
N ILE A 5 -17.67 4.65 -11.03
CA ILE A 5 -17.50 4.53 -9.59
C ILE A 5 -16.13 3.90 -9.35
N ALA A 6 -15.30 4.57 -8.53
CA ALA A 6 -14.02 4.08 -8.05
C ALA A 6 -13.82 4.55 -6.60
N ILE A 7 -14.16 3.70 -5.66
CA ILE A 7 -14.15 4.00 -4.21
C ILE A 7 -13.22 3.00 -3.54
N ASP A 8 -12.34 3.52 -2.68
CA ASP A 8 -11.36 2.75 -1.95
C ASP A 8 -12.00 1.78 -0.94
N THR A 9 -11.19 0.87 -0.45
CA THR A 9 -11.50 -0.09 0.60
C THR A 9 -11.81 0.62 1.92
N ILE A 10 -12.87 0.21 2.59
CA ILE A 10 -13.05 0.52 4.02
C ILE A 10 -12.27 -0.54 4.79
N LYS A 11 -11.12 -0.15 5.32
CA LYS A 11 -10.13 -1.04 5.95
C LYS A 11 -10.75 -1.92 7.02
N ASN A 12 -10.41 -3.20 6.98
CA ASN A 12 -10.90 -4.28 7.84
C ASN A 12 -12.39 -4.64 7.68
N PHE A 13 -13.12 -4.02 6.73
CA PHE A 13 -14.55 -4.29 6.52
C PHE A 13 -14.90 -4.70 5.11
N GLU A 14 -14.83 -3.78 4.15
CA GLU A 14 -15.27 -4.04 2.77
C GLU A 14 -14.21 -3.63 1.76
N ASP A 15 -14.03 -4.45 0.74
CA ASP A 15 -13.14 -4.17 -0.37
C ASP A 15 -13.76 -3.20 -1.39
N SER A 16 -12.89 -2.56 -2.17
CA SER A 16 -13.27 -1.57 -3.20
C SER A 16 -14.24 -2.13 -4.24
N VAL A 17 -14.17 -3.43 -4.57
CA VAL A 17 -15.09 -4.08 -5.52
C VAL A 17 -16.49 -4.11 -4.94
N THR A 18 -16.64 -4.53 -3.68
CA THR A 18 -17.91 -4.55 -2.95
C THR A 18 -18.50 -3.15 -2.84
N MET A 19 -17.70 -2.15 -2.50
CA MET A 19 -18.11 -0.75 -2.45
C MET A 19 -18.70 -0.29 -3.79
N GLY A 20 -17.99 -0.52 -4.86
CA GLY A 20 -18.43 -0.17 -6.22
C GLY A 20 -19.73 -0.86 -6.63
N GLU A 21 -19.92 -2.14 -6.30
CA GLU A 21 -21.13 -2.89 -6.64
C GLU A 21 -22.36 -2.44 -5.82
N VAL A 22 -22.19 -2.01 -4.56
CA VAL A 22 -23.28 -1.42 -3.77
C VAL A 22 -23.75 -0.12 -4.42
N PHE A 23 -22.84 0.80 -4.71
CA PHE A 23 -23.17 2.05 -5.41
C PHE A 23 -23.86 1.80 -6.76
N LYS A 24 -23.33 0.89 -7.56
CA LYS A 24 -23.87 0.53 -8.87
C LYS A 24 -25.31 0.02 -8.82
N LYS A 25 -25.74 -0.65 -7.74
CA LYS A 25 -27.12 -1.12 -7.56
C LYS A 25 -28.10 0.01 -7.23
N VAL A 26 -27.62 1.07 -6.59
CA VAL A 26 -28.43 2.16 -6.04
C VAL A 26 -28.56 3.33 -7.02
N LEU A 27 -27.49 3.62 -7.77
CA LEU A 27 -27.45 4.82 -8.62
C LEU A 27 -28.37 4.69 -9.85
N ASP A 28 -29.06 5.79 -10.14
CA ASP A 28 -29.90 5.89 -11.34
C ASP A 28 -29.05 5.97 -12.62
N GLY A 29 -29.61 5.44 -13.71
CA GLY A 29 -28.95 5.44 -15.02
C GLY A 29 -28.01 4.25 -15.21
N LYS A 30 -26.97 4.43 -16.00
CA LYS A 30 -25.99 3.38 -16.30
C LYS A 30 -24.70 3.59 -15.51
N SER A 31 -24.42 2.71 -14.59
CA SER A 31 -23.25 2.79 -13.70
C SER A 31 -22.21 1.71 -14.02
N TYR A 32 -20.94 2.08 -13.90
CA TYR A 32 -19.77 1.21 -14.06
C TYR A 32 -18.93 1.32 -12.81
N ALA A 33 -18.63 0.20 -12.18
CA ALA A 33 -17.71 0.14 -11.05
C ALA A 33 -16.37 -0.42 -11.50
N ILE A 34 -15.29 0.22 -11.07
CA ILE A 34 -13.93 -0.28 -11.17
C ILE A 34 -13.34 -0.32 -9.77
N PRO A 35 -12.47 -1.28 -9.47
CA PRO A 35 -11.78 -1.27 -8.20
C PRO A 35 -10.86 -0.07 -8.08
N PHE A 36 -10.64 0.37 -6.86
CA PHE A 36 -9.70 1.42 -6.51
C PHE A 36 -8.47 0.80 -5.85
N LEU A 37 -7.29 1.38 -6.06
CA LEU A 37 -6.03 0.95 -5.46
C LEU A 37 -5.28 2.16 -4.91
N ASP A 38 -4.86 2.07 -3.66
CA ASP A 38 -3.91 2.99 -3.04
C ASP A 38 -2.53 2.33 -2.77
N GLY A 39 -2.43 1.02 -3.02
CA GLY A 39 -1.25 0.21 -2.74
C GLY A 39 -1.21 -0.34 -1.31
N GLY A 40 -2.31 -0.24 -0.57
CA GLY A 40 -2.52 -0.82 0.75
C GLY A 40 -3.39 -2.07 0.70
N GLU A 41 -4.17 -2.26 1.77
CA GLU A 41 -5.12 -3.35 1.93
C GLU A 41 -6.19 -3.32 0.82
N GLY A 42 -6.55 -4.51 0.26
CA GLY A 42 -7.49 -4.64 -0.86
C GLY A 42 -6.85 -4.65 -2.25
N THR A 43 -5.52 -4.46 -2.36
CA THR A 43 -4.79 -4.55 -3.64
C THR A 43 -4.96 -5.93 -4.28
N ILE A 44 -4.88 -7.02 -3.51
CA ILE A 44 -5.02 -8.40 -4.01
C ILE A 44 -6.42 -8.63 -4.60
N GLU A 45 -7.47 -8.18 -3.92
CA GLU A 45 -8.86 -8.30 -4.36
C GLU A 45 -9.11 -7.53 -5.65
N SER A 46 -8.65 -6.30 -5.69
CA SER A 46 -8.79 -5.42 -6.85
C SER A 46 -8.05 -6.00 -8.07
N MET A 47 -6.85 -6.50 -7.86
CA MET A 47 -6.07 -7.15 -8.91
C MET A 47 -6.69 -8.49 -9.35
N LYS A 48 -7.27 -9.25 -8.42
CA LYS A 48 -8.03 -10.47 -8.72
C LYS A 48 -9.23 -10.17 -9.61
N PHE A 49 -9.95 -9.09 -9.33
CA PHE A 49 -11.11 -8.67 -10.12
C PHE A 49 -10.71 -8.27 -11.55
N ILE A 50 -9.63 -7.50 -11.71
CA ILE A 50 -9.20 -6.97 -13.03
C ILE A 50 -8.42 -7.99 -13.85
N ALA A 51 -7.49 -8.70 -13.23
CA ALA A 51 -6.53 -9.55 -13.93
C ALA A 51 -6.82 -11.05 -13.79
N GLY A 52 -7.71 -11.44 -12.86
CA GLY A 52 -7.91 -12.84 -12.53
C GLY A 52 -6.74 -13.42 -11.72
N GLY A 53 -6.56 -14.74 -11.79
CA GLY A 53 -5.48 -15.43 -11.07
C GLY A 53 -6.02 -16.34 -9.96
N THR A 54 -5.13 -16.89 -9.16
CA THR A 54 -5.44 -17.81 -8.06
C THR A 54 -4.79 -17.35 -6.78
N TYR A 55 -5.54 -17.33 -5.67
CA TYR A 55 -4.97 -17.12 -4.36
C TYR A 55 -4.04 -18.26 -3.98
N LYS A 56 -2.89 -17.93 -3.44
CA LYS A 56 -1.96 -18.83 -2.76
C LYS A 56 -1.92 -18.46 -1.30
N TYR A 57 -1.74 -19.46 -0.46
CA TYR A 57 -1.63 -19.33 0.99
C TYR A 57 -0.31 -19.94 1.43
N VAL A 58 0.43 -19.21 2.24
CA VAL A 58 1.76 -19.60 2.69
C VAL A 58 1.91 -19.35 4.19
N ASN A 59 2.58 -20.24 4.89
CA ASN A 59 2.92 -20.03 6.30
C ASN A 59 4.18 -19.15 6.38
N VAL A 60 4.05 -18.02 7.06
CA VAL A 60 5.06 -16.99 7.21
C VAL A 60 5.06 -16.46 8.65
N HIS A 61 5.92 -15.51 8.93
CA HIS A 61 5.96 -14.83 10.23
C HIS A 61 5.24 -13.47 10.16
N ASN A 62 4.49 -13.15 11.22
CA ASN A 62 3.95 -11.81 11.43
C ASN A 62 5.07 -10.81 11.84
N PRO A 63 4.78 -9.51 12.00
CA PRO A 63 5.79 -8.52 12.39
C PRO A 63 6.58 -8.86 13.65
N LEU A 64 5.97 -9.55 14.61
CA LEU A 64 6.60 -9.95 15.89
C LEU A 64 7.12 -11.39 15.89
N ASN A 65 7.33 -11.97 14.70
CA ASN A 65 7.91 -13.30 14.51
C ASN A 65 7.04 -14.47 14.99
N GLU A 66 5.71 -14.31 14.99
CA GLU A 66 4.76 -15.39 15.23
C GLU A 66 4.32 -16.00 13.90
N ALA A 67 4.08 -17.32 13.89
CA ALA A 67 3.65 -18.02 12.69
C ALA A 67 2.19 -17.68 12.32
N ILE A 68 1.97 -17.26 11.09
CA ILE A 68 0.66 -16.95 10.51
C ILE A 68 0.55 -17.53 9.11
N THR A 69 -0.66 -17.53 8.56
CA THR A 69 -0.89 -17.81 7.15
C THR A 69 -1.18 -16.51 6.42
N ALA A 70 -0.31 -16.13 5.49
CA ALA A 70 -0.53 -15.02 4.57
C ALA A 70 -1.02 -15.53 3.22
N ARG A 71 -1.65 -14.66 2.44
CA ARG A 71 -2.06 -14.95 1.07
C ARG A 71 -1.42 -13.99 0.08
N TYR A 72 -1.36 -14.40 -1.17
CA TYR A 72 -1.03 -13.55 -2.30
C TYR A 72 -1.77 -14.04 -3.55
N LEU A 73 -1.77 -13.26 -4.62
CA LEU A 73 -2.39 -13.62 -5.88
C LEU A 73 -1.30 -13.99 -6.90
N ILE A 74 -1.51 -15.08 -7.65
CA ILE A 74 -0.67 -15.42 -8.79
C ILE A 74 -1.51 -15.61 -10.04
N ASN A 75 -1.08 -15.01 -11.14
CA ASN A 75 -1.63 -15.20 -12.47
C ASN A 75 -0.49 -15.48 -13.46
N ASN A 76 -0.33 -16.75 -13.85
CA ASN A 76 0.83 -17.25 -14.59
C ASN A 76 2.15 -16.97 -13.83
N ASP A 77 3.01 -16.11 -14.36
CA ASP A 77 4.28 -15.69 -13.75
C ASP A 77 4.23 -14.29 -13.10
N PHE A 78 3.03 -13.74 -12.92
CA PHE A 78 2.79 -12.45 -12.29
C PHE A 78 2.19 -12.64 -10.90
N ALA A 79 2.87 -12.16 -9.86
CA ALA A 79 2.41 -12.19 -8.47
C ALA A 79 1.99 -10.80 -8.00
N THR A 80 0.83 -10.71 -7.33
CA THR A 80 0.40 -9.54 -6.59
C THR A 80 0.50 -9.83 -5.10
N ILE A 81 1.21 -8.98 -4.37
CA ILE A 81 1.53 -9.16 -2.95
C ILE A 81 1.20 -7.88 -2.20
N GLU A 82 0.52 -8.01 -1.08
CA GLU A 82 0.32 -6.96 -0.09
C GLU A 82 1.23 -7.18 1.10
N MET A 83 1.96 -6.14 1.49
CA MET A 83 2.76 -6.18 2.71
C MET A 83 1.89 -6.39 3.96
N ALA A 84 0.67 -5.87 3.95
CA ALA A 84 -0.30 -5.99 5.05
C ALA A 84 -0.64 -7.45 5.39
N GLU A 85 -0.65 -8.36 4.43
CA GLU A 85 -0.97 -9.79 4.63
C GLU A 85 0.05 -10.54 5.52
N SER A 86 1.29 -10.06 5.60
CA SER A 86 2.35 -10.70 6.39
C SER A 86 3.03 -9.77 7.39
N SER A 87 3.00 -8.47 7.14
CA SER A 87 3.75 -7.47 7.91
C SER A 87 2.89 -6.25 8.25
N GLY A 88 1.55 -6.44 8.29
CA GLY A 88 0.55 -5.40 8.48
C GLY A 88 0.28 -5.02 9.94
N LEU A 89 -0.23 -3.80 10.15
CA LEU A 89 -0.70 -3.33 11.45
C LEU A 89 -1.93 -4.11 11.94
N SER A 90 -2.80 -4.53 11.02
CA SER A 90 -4.02 -5.31 11.33
C SER A 90 -3.73 -6.70 11.90
N LEU A 91 -2.49 -7.19 11.80
CA LEU A 91 -2.06 -8.47 12.37
C LEU A 91 -1.70 -8.40 13.86
N LEU A 92 -1.68 -7.20 14.45
CA LEU A 92 -1.27 -6.96 15.83
C LEU A 92 -2.38 -6.27 16.61
N TYR A 93 -2.52 -6.62 17.88
CA TYR A 93 -3.33 -5.82 18.80
C TYR A 93 -2.60 -4.52 19.14
N LYS A 94 -3.35 -3.48 19.45
CA LYS A 94 -2.79 -2.15 19.75
C LYS A 94 -1.79 -2.17 20.91
N GLU A 95 -2.05 -3.01 21.91
CA GLU A 95 -1.19 -3.23 23.08
C GLU A 95 0.11 -3.97 22.77
N ASP A 96 0.18 -4.68 21.64
CA ASP A 96 1.34 -5.46 21.22
C ASP A 96 2.20 -4.71 20.21
N LEU A 97 1.86 -3.49 19.83
CA LEU A 97 2.61 -2.69 18.88
C LEU A 97 4.03 -2.42 19.40
N ASP A 98 5.03 -2.91 18.69
CA ASP A 98 6.46 -2.77 19.00
C ASP A 98 7.27 -2.60 17.73
N VAL A 99 7.34 -1.36 17.23
CA VAL A 99 8.03 -1.03 15.99
C VAL A 99 9.51 -1.38 16.02
N MET A 100 10.14 -1.39 17.22
CA MET A 100 11.57 -1.69 17.37
C MET A 100 11.89 -3.17 17.20
N ASN A 101 10.95 -4.06 17.53
CA ASN A 101 11.07 -5.50 17.34
C ASN A 101 10.35 -6.01 16.10
N ALA A 102 9.52 -5.16 15.45
CA ALA A 102 8.83 -5.52 14.22
C ALA A 102 9.80 -5.75 13.06
N SER A 103 9.45 -6.74 12.22
CA SER A 103 10.25 -7.18 11.09
C SER A 103 9.39 -7.42 9.85
N SER A 104 9.91 -7.05 8.69
CA SER A 104 9.35 -7.37 7.38
C SER A 104 9.72 -8.79 6.89
N LEU A 105 10.13 -9.69 7.78
CA LEU A 105 10.56 -11.06 7.46
C LEU A 105 9.51 -11.81 6.64
N GLY A 106 8.25 -11.77 7.10
CA GLY A 106 7.15 -12.45 6.43
C GLY A 106 6.92 -11.99 4.99
N LEU A 107 7.14 -10.72 4.68
CA LEU A 107 7.06 -10.23 3.30
C LEU A 107 8.08 -10.94 2.39
N GLY A 108 9.31 -11.11 2.86
CA GLY A 108 10.34 -11.83 2.12
C GLY A 108 10.04 -13.33 1.98
N GLU A 109 9.39 -13.94 2.98
CA GLU A 109 8.93 -15.33 2.92
C GLU A 109 7.81 -15.51 1.87
N VAL A 110 6.88 -14.54 1.75
CA VAL A 110 5.87 -14.53 0.67
C VAL A 110 6.55 -14.44 -0.70
N PHE A 111 7.60 -13.61 -0.85
CA PHE A 111 8.34 -13.54 -2.12
C PHE A 111 8.99 -14.87 -2.49
N LEU A 112 9.57 -15.58 -1.54
CA LEU A 112 10.17 -16.90 -1.80
C LEU A 112 9.12 -17.90 -2.28
N ASP A 113 7.98 -17.99 -1.61
CA ASP A 113 6.89 -18.89 -2.03
C ASP A 113 6.36 -18.53 -3.43
N ALA A 114 6.21 -17.24 -3.73
CA ALA A 114 5.80 -16.79 -5.05
C ALA A 114 6.81 -17.18 -6.15
N LEU A 115 8.12 -17.06 -5.87
CA LEU A 115 9.19 -17.52 -6.75
C LEU A 115 9.14 -19.03 -6.95
N ASP A 116 8.89 -19.81 -5.89
CA ASP A 116 8.77 -21.26 -5.94
C ASP A 116 7.52 -21.71 -6.74
N ASN A 117 6.47 -20.88 -6.75
CA ASN A 117 5.29 -21.03 -7.61
C ASN A 117 5.47 -20.45 -9.02
N GLY A 118 6.67 -20.02 -9.41
CA GLY A 118 7.02 -19.61 -10.77
C GLY A 118 6.87 -18.12 -11.10
N ALA A 119 6.64 -17.27 -10.10
CA ALA A 119 6.58 -15.82 -10.33
C ALA A 119 7.90 -15.27 -10.87
N LYS A 120 7.81 -14.34 -11.84
CA LYS A 120 8.91 -13.60 -12.42
C LYS A 120 8.66 -12.10 -12.43
N SER A 121 7.42 -11.71 -12.23
CA SER A 121 6.97 -10.33 -12.17
C SER A 121 6.16 -10.12 -10.91
N PHE A 122 6.40 -9.01 -10.21
CA PHE A 122 5.79 -8.69 -8.93
C PHE A 122 5.13 -7.32 -8.97
N TYR A 123 3.92 -7.24 -8.46
CA TYR A 123 3.19 -6.02 -8.14
C TYR A 123 2.96 -5.99 -6.63
N ILE A 124 3.59 -5.03 -5.95
CA ILE A 124 3.72 -5.06 -4.49
C ILE A 124 3.07 -3.81 -3.90
N GLY A 125 2.01 -3.99 -3.12
CA GLY A 125 1.44 -2.96 -2.27
C GLY A 125 2.16 -2.93 -0.92
N LEU A 126 2.59 -1.74 -0.48
CA LEU A 126 3.39 -1.53 0.74
C LEU A 126 2.64 -0.77 1.84
N GLY A 127 1.35 -0.48 1.66
CA GLY A 127 0.52 0.19 2.66
C GLY A 127 0.34 -0.63 3.94
N ASP A 128 -0.12 0.04 4.98
CA ASP A 128 -0.57 -0.52 6.27
C ASP A 128 0.47 -1.37 7.03
N SER A 129 1.77 -1.14 6.80
CA SER A 129 2.84 -1.89 7.45
C SER A 129 2.99 -1.59 8.94
N ALA A 130 3.31 -2.62 9.75
CA ALA A 130 3.71 -2.50 11.15
C ALA A 130 5.22 -2.26 11.35
N CYS A 131 6.02 -2.39 10.29
CA CYS A 131 7.48 -2.41 10.36
C CYS A 131 8.09 -1.06 10.00
N ASN A 132 9.26 -0.74 10.62
CA ASN A 132 10.15 0.35 10.23
C ASN A 132 11.60 -0.17 10.19
N ASP A 133 11.80 -1.34 9.59
CA ASP A 133 13.07 -2.05 9.55
C ASP A 133 13.88 -1.83 8.26
N MET A 134 13.52 -0.83 7.45
CA MET A 134 14.17 -0.54 6.15
C MET A 134 14.18 -1.76 5.21
N GLY A 135 13.24 -2.68 5.36
CA GLY A 135 13.20 -3.94 4.61
C GLY A 135 14.26 -4.97 5.03
N MET A 136 14.90 -4.78 6.19
CA MET A 136 15.95 -5.69 6.71
C MET A 136 15.42 -7.11 6.86
N GLY A 137 14.19 -7.29 7.35
CA GLY A 137 13.54 -8.60 7.46
C GLY A 137 13.32 -9.28 6.12
N MET A 138 12.77 -8.54 5.18
CA MET A 138 12.56 -9.00 3.81
C MET A 138 13.87 -9.43 3.14
N LEU A 139 14.91 -8.61 3.24
CA LEU A 139 16.25 -8.94 2.72
C LEU A 139 16.83 -10.19 3.38
N TYR A 140 16.61 -10.36 4.70
CA TYR A 140 17.08 -11.54 5.43
C TYR A 140 16.41 -12.82 4.94
N ALA A 141 15.10 -12.82 4.74
CA ALA A 141 14.39 -13.96 4.17
C ALA A 141 14.92 -14.30 2.77
N LEU A 142 15.16 -13.28 1.93
CA LEU A 142 15.72 -13.43 0.59
C LEU A 142 17.20 -13.85 0.56
N GLY A 143 17.87 -13.99 1.71
CA GLY A 143 19.21 -14.56 1.82
C GLY A 143 20.29 -13.60 2.32
N ALA A 144 20.01 -12.31 2.53
CA ALA A 144 20.97 -11.38 3.14
C ALA A 144 21.27 -11.75 4.60
N ARG A 145 22.46 -11.38 5.07
CA ARG A 145 22.87 -11.54 6.48
C ARG A 145 23.51 -10.24 6.98
N PHE A 146 23.28 -9.95 8.25
CA PHE A 146 23.69 -8.70 8.89
C PHE A 146 24.54 -9.00 10.12
N TYR A 147 25.63 -8.25 10.29
CA TYR A 147 26.58 -8.47 11.35
C TYR A 147 26.93 -7.16 12.04
N ASP A 148 27.17 -7.22 13.35
CA ASP A 148 27.69 -6.11 14.12
C ASP A 148 29.22 -5.94 13.95
N LYS A 149 29.81 -4.99 14.68
CA LYS A 149 31.25 -4.71 14.59
C LYS A 149 32.12 -5.81 15.19
N GLU A 150 31.59 -6.69 16.03
CA GLU A 150 32.24 -7.90 16.56
C GLU A 150 31.98 -9.14 15.68
N ASP A 151 31.37 -8.97 14.52
CA ASP A 151 30.96 -10.01 13.55
C ASP A 151 29.92 -11.00 14.10
N ASN A 152 29.15 -10.60 15.13
CA ASN A 152 28.00 -11.37 15.58
C ASN A 152 26.81 -11.15 14.62
N SER A 153 26.07 -12.24 14.34
CA SER A 153 24.86 -12.17 13.50
C SER A 153 23.75 -11.37 14.20
N LEU A 154 23.13 -10.47 13.47
CA LEU A 154 22.01 -9.66 13.94
C LEU A 154 20.68 -10.23 13.48
N SER A 155 19.67 -10.29 14.38
CA SER A 155 18.30 -10.55 14.00
C SER A 155 17.75 -9.38 13.18
N PRO A 156 16.91 -9.65 12.16
CA PRO A 156 16.45 -8.64 11.20
C PRO A 156 15.25 -7.87 11.74
N VAL A 157 15.49 -6.99 12.71
CA VAL A 157 14.48 -6.13 13.35
C VAL A 157 14.98 -4.69 13.42
N ALA A 158 14.05 -3.73 13.47
CA ALA A 158 14.37 -2.31 13.40
C ALA A 158 15.40 -1.83 14.43
N LYS A 159 15.34 -2.30 15.68
CA LYS A 159 16.30 -1.92 16.74
C LYS A 159 17.75 -2.27 16.43
N ASN A 160 17.99 -3.18 15.50
CA ASN A 160 19.34 -3.62 15.13
C ASN A 160 19.92 -2.86 13.93
N LEU A 161 19.14 -2.04 13.23
CA LEU A 161 19.62 -1.22 12.12
C LEU A 161 20.86 -0.39 12.51
N VAL A 162 20.84 0.22 13.70
CA VAL A 162 21.94 1.04 14.23
C VAL A 162 23.23 0.24 14.53
N LYS A 163 23.12 -1.09 14.65
CA LYS A 163 24.25 -1.97 14.95
C LYS A 163 24.89 -2.59 13.71
N VAL A 164 24.22 -2.49 12.56
CA VAL A 164 24.73 -3.08 11.32
C VAL A 164 26.07 -2.47 10.97
N ASN A 165 27.09 -3.30 10.88
CA ASN A 165 28.44 -2.93 10.48
C ASN A 165 28.85 -3.58 9.15
N ARG A 166 28.35 -4.80 8.89
CA ARG A 166 28.58 -5.52 7.63
C ARG A 166 27.30 -6.16 7.13
N ILE A 167 27.06 -6.04 5.84
CA ILE A 167 25.96 -6.66 5.12
C ILE A 167 26.54 -7.68 4.15
N ASP A 168 26.00 -8.90 4.16
CA ASP A 168 26.38 -9.98 3.26
C ASP A 168 25.18 -10.31 2.37
N ILE A 169 25.35 -10.18 1.05
CA ILE A 169 24.33 -10.44 0.03
C ILE A 169 24.70 -11.58 -0.93
N GLU A 170 25.71 -12.36 -0.64
CA GLU A 170 26.18 -13.43 -1.53
C GLU A 170 25.08 -14.49 -1.80
N LYS A 171 24.21 -14.69 -0.81
CA LYS A 171 23.12 -15.66 -0.86
C LYS A 171 21.76 -15.07 -1.20
N LEU A 172 21.69 -13.79 -1.63
CA LEU A 172 20.45 -13.23 -2.13
C LEU A 172 19.89 -14.07 -3.28
N ASP A 173 18.58 -14.33 -3.23
CA ASP A 173 17.91 -15.15 -4.25
C ASP A 173 18.00 -14.49 -5.63
N LYS A 174 18.74 -15.12 -6.52
CA LYS A 174 19.00 -14.61 -7.87
C LYS A 174 17.74 -14.54 -8.73
N ARG A 175 16.72 -15.33 -8.40
CA ARG A 175 15.43 -15.29 -9.12
C ARG A 175 14.77 -13.95 -8.86
N PHE A 176 14.77 -13.47 -7.58
CA PHE A 176 14.19 -12.19 -7.22
C PHE A 176 14.98 -11.01 -7.79
N ILE A 177 16.32 -11.07 -7.78
CA ILE A 177 17.19 -10.07 -8.43
C ILE A 177 16.86 -9.88 -9.92
N ASN A 178 16.47 -10.94 -10.61
CA ASN A 178 16.16 -10.94 -12.05
C ASN A 178 14.66 -10.74 -12.35
N SER A 179 13.83 -10.52 -11.34
CA SER A 179 12.40 -10.31 -11.51
C SER A 179 12.09 -8.87 -11.94
N ASP A 180 10.95 -8.68 -12.61
CA ASP A 180 10.36 -7.36 -12.85
C ASP A 180 9.51 -6.96 -11.63
N ILE A 181 9.93 -5.94 -10.89
CA ILE A 181 9.30 -5.54 -9.63
C ILE A 181 8.71 -4.15 -9.77
N LYS A 182 7.40 -4.04 -9.53
CA LYS A 182 6.67 -2.78 -9.41
C LYS A 182 6.16 -2.60 -7.99
N ILE A 183 6.47 -1.46 -7.40
CA ILE A 183 5.95 -1.02 -6.11
C ILE A 183 4.75 -0.13 -6.38
N ALA A 184 3.58 -0.56 -5.92
CA ALA A 184 2.35 0.22 -5.99
C ALA A 184 2.24 1.07 -4.72
N THR A 185 2.39 2.38 -4.85
CA THR A 185 2.23 3.32 -3.76
C THR A 185 1.91 4.71 -4.28
N SER A 186 0.89 5.34 -3.68
CA SER A 186 0.54 6.75 -3.87
C SER A 186 1.23 7.64 -2.85
N SER A 187 1.93 7.06 -1.88
CA SER A 187 2.57 7.78 -0.78
C SER A 187 3.77 8.60 -1.25
N GLU A 188 3.85 9.85 -0.82
CA GLU A 188 5.01 10.72 -1.03
C GLU A 188 6.04 10.66 0.12
N MET A 189 5.94 9.66 1.01
CA MET A 189 6.86 9.52 2.13
C MET A 189 8.31 9.30 1.66
N THR A 190 9.20 10.08 2.26
CA THR A 190 10.65 9.93 2.14
C THR A 190 11.22 9.13 3.31
N LEU A 191 12.49 8.80 3.25
CA LEU A 191 13.20 8.20 4.39
C LEU A 191 13.45 9.26 5.47
N PHE A 192 13.81 10.47 5.06
CA PHE A 192 14.18 11.56 5.95
C PHE A 192 13.48 12.87 5.56
N GLY A 193 13.48 13.86 6.48
CA GLY A 193 12.85 15.16 6.26
C GLY A 193 11.41 15.24 6.76
N GLU A 194 10.69 16.26 6.40
CA GLU A 194 9.34 16.60 6.92
C GLU A 194 8.28 15.54 6.57
N ASN A 195 8.44 14.82 5.46
CA ASN A 195 7.55 13.72 5.04
C ASN A 195 8.12 12.34 5.35
N SER A 196 8.96 12.23 6.37
CA SER A 196 9.59 10.96 6.71
C SER A 196 8.60 9.95 7.29
N PHE A 197 8.78 8.67 6.92
CA PHE A 197 8.06 7.56 7.54
C PHE A 197 8.38 7.41 9.04
N LEU A 198 9.45 8.06 9.51
CA LEU A 198 9.92 8.02 10.90
C LEU A 198 9.18 8.99 11.83
N GLU A 199 8.43 9.96 11.30
CA GLU A 199 7.65 10.89 12.13
C GLU A 199 6.31 10.27 12.53
N ASP A 200 5.19 10.84 12.16
CA ASP A 200 3.85 10.41 12.59
C ASP A 200 3.61 8.89 12.50
N ARG A 201 4.23 8.21 11.53
CA ARG A 201 4.01 6.78 11.27
C ARG A 201 4.64 5.86 12.31
N ALA A 202 5.81 6.21 12.83
CA ALA A 202 6.46 5.40 13.86
C ALA A 202 5.65 5.39 15.17
N TYR A 203 5.08 6.53 15.57
CA TYR A 203 4.22 6.61 16.75
C TYR A 203 2.97 5.72 16.65
N ARG A 204 2.35 5.64 15.46
CA ARG A 204 1.21 4.74 15.21
C ARG A 204 1.57 3.26 15.33
N LYS A 205 2.85 2.92 15.21
CA LYS A 205 3.41 1.57 15.31
C LYS A 205 4.01 1.27 16.70
N GLY A 206 3.73 2.14 17.69
CA GLY A 206 4.13 1.95 19.08
C GLY A 206 5.48 2.57 19.44
N ALA A 207 6.07 3.45 18.62
CA ALA A 207 7.30 4.17 18.99
C ALA A 207 7.02 5.27 20.02
N ASP A 208 8.00 5.53 20.86
CA ASP A 208 8.15 6.77 21.61
C ASP A 208 9.23 7.68 20.98
N ASP A 209 9.46 8.87 21.54
CA ASP A 209 10.47 9.83 21.03
C ASP A 209 11.89 9.23 21.00
N TYR A 210 12.22 8.37 21.96
CA TYR A 210 13.51 7.70 22.02
C TYR A 210 13.65 6.68 20.90
N ASP A 211 12.60 5.93 20.62
CA ASP A 211 12.54 4.96 19.52
C ASP A 211 12.63 5.66 18.17
N VAL A 212 11.92 6.75 17.96
CA VAL A 212 12.00 7.56 16.73
C VAL A 212 13.46 8.02 16.48
N ALA A 213 14.15 8.53 17.52
CA ALA A 213 15.54 8.93 17.38
C ALA A 213 16.48 7.76 17.05
N ARG A 214 16.20 6.56 17.58
CA ARG A 214 16.95 5.32 17.27
C ARG A 214 16.69 4.82 15.88
N LEU A 215 15.42 4.84 15.44
CA LEU A 215 15.03 4.47 14.07
C LEU A 215 15.71 5.38 13.06
N PHE A 216 15.73 6.69 13.31
CA PHE A 216 16.42 7.66 12.46
C PHE A 216 17.90 7.29 12.29
N ARG A 217 18.65 7.16 13.40
CA ARG A 217 20.07 6.79 13.36
C ARG A 217 20.30 5.42 12.75
N GLY A 218 19.39 4.47 13.01
CA GLY A 218 19.43 3.13 12.45
C GLY A 218 19.26 3.13 10.94
N SER A 219 18.29 3.90 10.44
CA SER A 219 18.04 4.05 9.01
C SER A 219 19.20 4.72 8.28
N GLU A 220 19.78 5.78 8.88
CA GLU A 220 21.00 6.43 8.34
C GLU A 220 22.17 5.43 8.25
N ASN A 221 22.44 4.71 9.35
CA ASN A 221 23.52 3.71 9.38
C ASN A 221 23.29 2.61 8.34
N PHE A 222 22.07 2.07 8.26
CA PHE A 222 21.75 1.00 7.32
C PHE A 222 21.90 1.46 5.86
N MET A 223 21.47 2.67 5.56
CA MET A 223 21.64 3.29 4.25
C MET A 223 23.12 3.49 3.92
N GLU A 224 23.93 3.98 4.89
CA GLU A 224 25.38 4.15 4.73
C GLU A 224 26.06 2.81 4.41
N LYS A 225 25.80 1.76 5.22
CA LYS A 225 26.40 0.44 5.01
C LYS A 225 25.95 -0.22 3.70
N THR A 226 24.73 0.03 3.26
CA THR A 226 24.24 -0.40 1.95
C THR A 226 24.97 0.34 0.83
N SER A 227 25.15 1.64 0.95
CA SER A 227 25.84 2.46 -0.05
C SER A 227 27.31 2.06 -0.18
N GLU A 228 27.99 1.80 0.94
CA GLU A 228 29.36 1.25 0.95
C GLU A 228 29.44 -0.10 0.22
N LEU A 229 28.50 -1.02 0.53
CA LEU A 229 28.45 -2.35 -0.08
C LEU A 229 28.23 -2.32 -1.59
N LEU A 230 27.28 -1.51 -2.04
CA LEU A 230 26.85 -1.50 -3.45
C LEU A 230 27.63 -0.50 -4.30
N GLY A 231 28.47 0.35 -3.70
CA GLY A 231 29.22 1.39 -4.39
C GLY A 231 28.32 2.46 -5.02
N ILE A 232 27.22 2.82 -4.36
CA ILE A 232 26.24 3.79 -4.85
C ILE A 232 26.14 5.00 -3.92
N ASN A 233 25.64 6.12 -4.43
CA ASN A 233 25.29 7.27 -3.59
C ASN A 233 23.99 6.99 -2.82
N HIS A 234 23.80 7.70 -1.72
CA HIS A 234 22.53 7.69 -0.99
C HIS A 234 21.41 8.20 -1.90
N VAL A 235 20.31 7.46 -1.89
CA VAL A 235 19.11 7.78 -2.68
C VAL A 235 17.93 7.91 -1.73
N ASP A 236 17.31 9.07 -1.74
CA ASP A 236 16.04 9.33 -1.07
C ASP A 236 15.19 10.26 -1.94
N PHE A 237 13.98 9.84 -2.24
CA PHE A 237 12.99 10.61 -2.97
C PHE A 237 11.58 10.15 -2.57
N PRO A 238 10.51 10.90 -2.90
CA PRO A 238 9.14 10.51 -2.55
C PRO A 238 8.82 9.07 -2.89
N SER A 239 8.07 8.42 -2.03
CA SER A 239 7.65 7.01 -2.02
C SER A 239 8.67 6.00 -1.44
N LEU A 240 9.95 6.34 -1.32
CA LEU A 240 10.94 5.39 -0.78
C LEU A 240 10.75 5.05 0.70
N GLY A 241 10.07 5.90 1.47
CA GLY A 241 9.68 5.63 2.86
C GLY A 241 8.54 4.62 3.02
N SER A 242 7.84 4.27 1.93
CA SER A 242 6.71 3.36 1.98
C SER A 242 7.09 1.99 2.55
N GLY A 243 6.15 1.39 3.30
CA GLY A 243 6.40 0.11 3.95
C GLY A 243 7.49 0.17 5.03
N GLY A 244 7.68 1.33 5.70
CA GLY A 244 8.74 1.48 6.70
C GLY A 244 10.16 1.37 6.12
N GLY A 245 10.34 1.85 4.89
CA GLY A 245 11.59 1.79 4.12
C GLY A 245 11.76 0.52 3.28
N ALA A 246 10.76 -0.38 3.25
CA ALA A 246 10.82 -1.54 2.37
C ALA A 246 10.89 -1.15 0.89
N ALA A 247 10.21 -0.05 0.48
CA ALA A 247 10.31 0.48 -0.87
C ALA A 247 11.74 0.85 -1.23
N TRP A 248 12.46 1.50 -0.32
CA TRP A 248 13.88 1.82 -0.51
C TRP A 248 14.73 0.57 -0.71
N ALA A 249 14.53 -0.47 0.10
CA ALA A 249 15.27 -1.72 -0.06
C ALA A 249 14.96 -2.39 -1.40
N LEU A 250 13.70 -2.47 -1.80
CA LEU A 250 13.29 -3.03 -3.10
C LEU A 250 13.90 -2.23 -4.27
N PHE A 251 13.87 -0.90 -4.19
CA PHE A 251 14.49 -0.03 -5.20
C PHE A 251 16.01 -0.23 -5.28
N THR A 252 16.68 -0.20 -4.11
CA THR A 252 18.15 -0.18 -4.02
C THR A 252 18.77 -1.54 -4.36
N TYR A 253 18.25 -2.64 -3.83
CA TYR A 253 18.82 -3.97 -4.03
C TYR A 253 18.32 -4.68 -5.29
N PHE A 254 17.08 -4.41 -5.71
CA PHE A 254 16.42 -5.16 -6.79
C PHE A 254 15.97 -4.30 -7.96
N LYS A 255 16.28 -2.99 -7.96
CA LYS A 255 15.91 -2.05 -9.02
C LYS A 255 14.40 -1.98 -9.28
N ALA A 256 13.59 -2.16 -8.24
CA ALA A 256 12.15 -2.06 -8.33
C ALA A 256 11.73 -0.67 -8.83
N ARG A 257 10.64 -0.62 -9.58
CA ARG A 257 10.08 0.64 -10.10
C ARG A 257 8.89 1.05 -9.25
N ILE A 258 8.81 2.33 -8.89
CA ILE A 258 7.63 2.90 -8.25
C ILE A 258 6.59 3.20 -9.32
N SER A 259 5.34 2.91 -9.03
CA SER A 259 4.20 3.10 -9.93
C SER A 259 3.02 3.60 -9.12
N GLU A 260 2.27 4.55 -9.67
CA GLU A 260 0.95 4.87 -9.15
C GLU A 260 0.07 3.61 -9.12
N PRO A 261 -0.61 3.32 -8.00
CA PRO A 261 -1.39 2.09 -7.88
C PRO A 261 -2.48 1.96 -8.94
N MET A 262 -3.18 3.05 -9.25
CA MET A 262 -4.25 3.05 -10.24
C MET A 262 -3.77 2.87 -11.68
N ASP A 263 -2.51 3.18 -12.02
CA ASP A 263 -2.02 3.12 -13.41
C ASP A 263 -2.25 1.76 -14.06
N TYR A 264 -2.03 0.67 -13.30
CA TYR A 264 -2.25 -0.67 -13.82
C TYR A 264 -3.71 -0.92 -14.21
N ILE A 265 -4.65 -0.52 -13.36
CA ILE A 265 -6.10 -0.67 -13.62
C ILE A 265 -6.50 0.21 -14.80
N LEU A 266 -6.13 1.49 -14.77
CA LEU A 266 -6.53 2.47 -15.78
C LEU A 266 -6.02 2.11 -17.19
N GLU A 267 -4.82 1.50 -17.27
CA GLU A 267 -4.30 0.97 -18.53
C GLU A 267 -5.13 -0.23 -19.03
N LYS A 268 -5.48 -1.17 -18.15
CA LYS A 268 -6.20 -2.40 -18.51
C LYS A 268 -7.63 -2.14 -18.99
N ILE A 269 -8.31 -1.12 -18.45
CA ILE A 269 -9.74 -0.82 -18.77
C ILE A 269 -9.90 0.18 -19.91
N ASP A 270 -8.83 0.67 -20.55
CA ASP A 270 -8.86 1.80 -21.49
C ASP A 270 -9.63 3.01 -20.90
N PHE A 271 -9.12 3.50 -19.78
CA PHE A 271 -9.75 4.58 -19.02
C PHE A 271 -10.10 5.80 -19.85
N LYS A 272 -9.28 6.13 -20.85
CA LYS A 272 -9.54 7.26 -21.77
C LYS A 272 -10.85 7.11 -22.53
N SER A 273 -11.09 5.93 -23.09
CA SER A 273 -12.34 5.65 -23.82
C SER A 273 -13.52 5.61 -22.85
N LEU A 274 -13.35 5.03 -21.67
CA LEU A 274 -14.37 4.93 -20.65
C LEU A 274 -14.82 6.34 -20.19
N VAL A 275 -13.91 7.23 -19.80
CA VAL A 275 -14.22 8.58 -19.30
C VAL A 275 -14.95 9.43 -20.33
N ARG A 276 -14.64 9.30 -21.62
CA ARG A 276 -15.34 10.07 -22.67
C ARG A 276 -16.85 9.82 -22.73
N ASP A 277 -17.27 8.66 -22.27
CA ASP A 277 -18.67 8.23 -22.25
C ASP A 277 -19.36 8.52 -20.90
N MET A 278 -18.64 8.99 -19.88
CA MET A 278 -19.18 9.25 -18.55
C MET A 278 -19.64 10.68 -18.36
N ASP A 279 -20.77 10.88 -17.67
CA ASP A 279 -21.25 12.17 -17.22
C ASP A 279 -20.67 12.53 -15.84
N TYR A 280 -20.58 11.51 -14.97
CA TYR A 280 -20.07 11.62 -13.60
C TYR A 280 -18.99 10.58 -13.30
N ILE A 281 -18.11 10.92 -12.40
CA ILE A 281 -17.17 9.99 -11.75
C ILE A 281 -17.31 10.19 -10.25
N ILE A 282 -17.55 9.10 -9.53
CA ILE A 282 -17.55 9.06 -8.06
C ILE A 282 -16.24 8.45 -7.62
N LEU A 283 -15.46 9.21 -6.87
CA LEU A 283 -14.21 8.81 -6.24
C LEU A 283 -14.38 8.81 -4.73
N GLY A 284 -13.69 7.94 -4.04
CA GLY A 284 -13.62 7.93 -2.58
C GLY A 284 -12.31 7.32 -2.16
N GLU A 285 -11.66 7.90 -1.15
CA GLU A 285 -10.37 7.46 -0.63
C GLU A 285 -10.34 7.66 0.88
N ASP A 286 -9.71 6.73 1.61
CA ASP A 286 -9.48 6.85 3.05
C ASP A 286 -8.40 7.90 3.32
N LEU A 287 -8.78 9.03 3.90
CA LEU A 287 -7.90 10.14 4.21
C LEU A 287 -7.31 10.07 5.63
N SER A 288 -7.60 9.04 6.39
CA SER A 288 -7.11 8.88 7.77
C SER A 288 -5.59 8.85 7.86
N GLN A 289 -4.93 8.50 6.76
CA GLN A 289 -3.49 8.33 6.70
C GLN A 289 -2.79 9.29 5.72
N PHE A 290 -3.42 9.66 4.61
CA PHE A 290 -2.81 10.40 3.50
C PHE A 290 -3.74 11.48 2.95
N ASP A 291 -3.23 12.32 2.08
CA ASP A 291 -4.06 13.11 1.17
C ASP A 291 -4.62 12.21 0.05
N ALA A 292 -5.67 12.66 -0.62
CA ALA A 292 -6.38 11.94 -1.69
C ALA A 292 -5.53 11.79 -2.98
N TYR A 293 -4.30 11.27 -2.88
CA TYR A 293 -3.35 11.28 -4.00
C TYR A 293 -3.84 10.49 -5.21
N SER A 294 -4.33 9.28 -5.01
CA SER A 294 -4.82 8.43 -6.10
C SER A 294 -6.09 9.00 -6.71
N SER A 295 -7.02 9.51 -5.89
CA SER A 295 -8.25 10.19 -6.35
C SER A 295 -7.94 11.47 -7.10
N ILE A 296 -7.01 12.30 -6.63
CA ILE A 296 -6.58 13.53 -7.31
C ILE A 296 -5.91 13.19 -8.65
N SER A 297 -5.03 12.20 -8.68
CA SER A 297 -4.37 11.75 -9.91
C SER A 297 -5.39 11.28 -10.94
N MET A 298 -6.35 10.47 -10.52
CA MET A 298 -7.43 9.98 -11.37
C MET A 298 -8.35 11.11 -11.85
N ALA A 299 -8.67 12.08 -10.98
CA ALA A 299 -9.47 13.26 -11.32
C ALA A 299 -8.77 14.13 -12.38
N LYS A 300 -7.50 14.42 -12.21
CA LYS A 300 -6.66 15.14 -13.18
C LYS A 300 -6.68 14.45 -14.55
N LEU A 301 -6.48 13.14 -14.55
CA LEU A 301 -6.47 12.35 -15.78
C LEU A 301 -7.85 12.34 -16.46
N ALA A 302 -8.94 12.19 -15.70
CA ALA A 302 -10.28 12.24 -16.20
C ALA A 302 -10.61 13.61 -16.84
N LYS A 303 -10.32 14.71 -16.15
CA LYS A 303 -10.52 16.07 -16.68
C LYS A 303 -9.69 16.35 -17.93
N ARG A 304 -8.51 15.75 -18.06
CA ARG A 304 -7.69 15.83 -19.27
C ARG A 304 -8.35 15.14 -20.47
N TYR A 305 -9.10 14.04 -20.25
CA TYR A 305 -9.77 13.31 -21.32
C TYR A 305 -11.18 13.84 -21.64
N LYS A 306 -11.88 14.37 -20.65
CA LYS A 306 -13.20 15.00 -20.78
C LYS A 306 -13.34 16.13 -19.75
N LYS A 307 -13.15 17.37 -20.18
CA LYS A 307 -13.18 18.55 -19.29
C LYS A 307 -14.52 18.72 -18.56
N GLU A 308 -15.62 18.36 -19.19
CA GLU A 308 -16.98 18.52 -18.69
C GLU A 308 -17.43 17.41 -17.74
N VAL A 309 -16.69 16.32 -17.60
CA VAL A 309 -17.05 15.25 -16.67
C VAL A 309 -17.10 15.80 -15.25
N LYS A 310 -18.18 15.48 -14.52
CA LYS A 310 -18.36 15.91 -13.13
C LYS A 310 -17.75 14.90 -12.18
N ILE A 311 -16.98 15.37 -11.21
CA ILE A 311 -16.30 14.51 -10.25
C ILE A 311 -16.87 14.79 -8.86
N ILE A 312 -17.39 13.74 -8.24
CA ILE A 312 -17.88 13.71 -6.86
C ILE A 312 -16.84 12.97 -6.04
N PHE A 313 -16.30 13.60 -5.01
CA PHE A 313 -15.37 12.97 -4.09
C PHE A 313 -16.05 12.70 -2.74
N LEU A 314 -15.87 11.49 -2.23
CA LEU A 314 -16.42 11.00 -0.98
C LEU A 314 -15.30 10.82 0.02
N HIS A 315 -15.46 11.35 1.24
CA HIS A 315 -14.50 11.10 2.34
C HIS A 315 -15.22 11.09 3.69
N ASP A 316 -14.62 10.42 4.68
CA ASP A 316 -15.13 10.44 6.04
C ASP A 316 -14.93 11.83 6.67
N SER A 317 -15.94 12.31 7.40
CA SER A 317 -15.92 13.62 8.06
C SER A 317 -14.92 13.71 9.22
N GLU A 318 -14.42 12.58 9.72
CA GLU A 318 -13.36 12.52 10.74
C GLU A 318 -11.95 12.66 10.15
N ASP A 319 -11.83 12.57 8.82
CA ASP A 319 -10.58 12.72 8.12
C ASP A 319 -10.08 14.17 8.05
N LYS A 320 -8.81 14.33 7.71
CA LYS A 320 -8.22 15.66 7.48
C LYS A 320 -8.90 16.34 6.28
N LYS A 321 -9.00 17.66 6.31
CA LYS A 321 -9.46 18.43 5.13
C LYS A 321 -8.51 18.22 3.96
N ILE A 322 -9.10 18.00 2.79
CA ILE A 322 -8.37 17.84 1.54
C ILE A 322 -7.65 19.14 1.20
N SER A 323 -6.35 19.08 0.92
CA SER A 323 -5.53 20.23 0.59
C SER A 323 -5.69 20.73 -0.86
N ASN A 324 -6.18 19.88 -1.77
CA ASN A 324 -6.30 20.15 -3.21
C ASN A 324 -7.69 19.79 -3.73
N ASP A 325 -8.72 20.54 -3.32
CA ASP A 325 -10.11 20.31 -3.69
C ASP A 325 -10.49 20.79 -5.10
N GLU A 326 -9.61 21.55 -5.77
CA GLU A 326 -9.85 22.16 -7.08
C GLU A 326 -10.15 21.15 -8.22
N PHE A 327 -9.83 19.88 -8.04
CA PHE A 327 -10.06 18.81 -9.03
C PHE A 327 -11.43 18.16 -8.92
N PHE A 328 -12.16 18.41 -7.82
CA PHE A 328 -13.46 17.84 -7.56
C PHE A 328 -14.54 18.90 -7.80
N ASP A 329 -15.59 18.57 -8.56
CA ASP A 329 -16.73 19.46 -8.74
C ASP A 329 -17.62 19.48 -7.49
N TYR A 330 -17.69 18.34 -6.77
CA TYR A 330 -18.47 18.18 -5.55
C TYR A 330 -17.69 17.35 -4.54
N ILE A 331 -17.77 17.72 -3.27
CA ILE A 331 -17.23 16.97 -2.14
C ILE A 331 -18.41 16.57 -1.25
N TYR A 332 -18.49 15.29 -0.89
CA TYR A 332 -19.50 14.75 -0.01
C TYR A 332 -18.81 14.15 1.21
N GLU A 333 -19.02 14.79 2.37
CA GLU A 333 -18.57 14.29 3.65
C GLU A 333 -19.59 13.30 4.20
N TYR A 334 -19.13 12.11 4.60
CA TYR A 334 -19.93 11.10 5.28
C TYR A 334 -19.30 10.72 6.61
N LYS A 335 -20.04 9.99 7.42
CA LYS A 335 -19.52 9.37 8.64
C LYS A 335 -20.07 7.96 8.74
N ILE A 336 -19.16 6.98 8.83
CA ILE A 336 -19.50 5.58 9.09
C ILE A 336 -18.86 5.20 10.44
N GLU A 337 -19.66 4.66 11.36
CA GLU A 337 -19.17 4.26 12.68
C GLU A 337 -18.29 3.00 12.60
N ASN A 338 -17.13 3.04 13.23
CA ASN A 338 -16.08 2.00 13.18
C ASN A 338 -16.41 0.68 13.92
N HIS A 339 -17.65 0.47 14.38
CA HIS A 339 -18.03 -0.68 15.21
C HIS A 339 -19.19 -1.49 14.62
N LEU A 340 -19.51 -1.27 13.36
CA LEU A 340 -20.63 -1.94 12.70
C LEU A 340 -20.24 -3.37 12.30
N ASP A 341 -21.17 -4.32 12.49
CA ASP A 341 -21.05 -5.59 11.80
C ASP A 341 -21.19 -5.40 10.28
N ARG A 342 -20.74 -6.40 9.52
CA ARG A 342 -20.72 -6.31 8.03
C ARG A 342 -22.09 -5.94 7.44
N LYS A 343 -23.17 -6.46 7.98
CA LYS A 343 -24.52 -6.20 7.45
C LYS A 343 -24.94 -4.75 7.68
N SER A 344 -24.68 -4.24 8.88
CA SER A 344 -24.96 -2.84 9.23
C SER A 344 -24.08 -1.88 8.41
N LEU A 345 -22.82 -2.21 8.21
CA LEU A 345 -21.91 -1.43 7.36
C LEU A 345 -22.41 -1.35 5.93
N LEU A 346 -22.79 -2.47 5.32
CA LEU A 346 -23.36 -2.48 3.96
C LEU A 346 -24.62 -1.64 3.87
N GLY A 347 -25.45 -1.62 4.93
CA GLY A 347 -26.63 -0.75 5.01
C GLY A 347 -26.28 0.75 5.03
N GLU A 348 -25.24 1.15 5.76
CA GLU A 348 -24.77 2.54 5.76
C GLU A 348 -24.13 2.94 4.42
N ILE A 349 -23.41 2.04 3.76
CA ILE A 349 -22.88 2.26 2.39
C ILE A 349 -24.02 2.43 1.38
N GLU A 350 -25.06 1.60 1.47
CA GLU A 350 -26.26 1.71 0.62
C GLU A 350 -26.97 3.04 0.81
N LYS A 351 -27.13 3.50 2.06
CA LYS A 351 -27.67 4.80 2.41
C LYS A 351 -26.81 5.95 1.85
N LEU A 352 -25.49 5.87 2.01
CA LEU A 352 -24.55 6.83 1.42
C LEU A 352 -24.75 6.93 -0.11
N ALA A 353 -24.88 5.78 -0.78
CA ALA A 353 -25.13 5.76 -2.23
C ALA A 353 -26.47 6.42 -2.61
N HIS A 354 -27.53 6.21 -1.82
CA HIS A 354 -28.83 6.89 -2.01
C HIS A 354 -28.73 8.39 -1.80
N ASP A 355 -28.00 8.84 -0.79
CA ASP A 355 -27.80 10.28 -0.51
C ASP A 355 -27.06 10.95 -1.66
N VAL A 356 -25.98 10.33 -2.17
CA VAL A 356 -25.21 10.83 -3.32
C VAL A 356 -26.11 10.87 -4.58
N ASN A 357 -26.88 9.80 -4.83
CA ASN A 357 -27.80 9.74 -5.95
C ASN A 357 -28.81 10.88 -5.92
N SER A 358 -29.49 11.07 -4.79
CA SER A 358 -30.51 12.09 -4.62
C SER A 358 -29.98 13.53 -4.71
N LYS A 359 -28.75 13.75 -4.26
CA LYS A 359 -28.14 15.09 -4.17
C LYS A 359 -27.51 15.55 -5.50
N TYR A 360 -26.91 14.64 -6.25
CA TYR A 360 -26.06 15.01 -7.39
C TYR A 360 -26.47 14.40 -8.72
N LEU A 361 -27.24 13.32 -8.74
CA LEU A 361 -27.50 12.55 -9.95
C LEU A 361 -28.98 12.58 -10.41
N ASN A 362 -29.88 13.16 -9.61
CA ASN A 362 -31.29 13.36 -9.94
C ASN A 362 -31.59 14.71 -10.54
#